data_41c35ec87223891d6921917770982618
#
_entry.id   41c35ec87223891d6921917770982618
#
_cell.length_a   1.000
_cell.length_b   1.000
_cell.length_c   1.000
_cell.angle_alpha   90.00
_cell.angle_beta   90.00
_cell.angle_gamma   90.00
#
_symmetry.space_group_name_H-M   'P 1'
#
loop_
_entity.id
_entity.type
_entity.pdbx_description
1 polymer ?
#
loop_
_entity_poly.entity_id
_entity_poly.type
_entity_poly.pdbx_seq_one_letter_code
_entity_poly.pdbx_strand_id
1 'polypeptide(L)'
;TGKYTQALTIINKYSPSGLKYEKKTIISYNNGKHQYVCKISDIHYEVDMSLLGCNSKTLWHEIHAQITDIVGGTLHKTGIILCKNMHVVSNDLLDVMYSYMQNNCMTNPIQLKYMFITESVCFLPDSIVKCCELISINRPRSVMVQKHVRKRNPNIVVEDTERASNMKALYSIQSHSQVEVFE
;
A
#
# COMPACT_ATOMS: atom_id res chain seq x y z
N THR A 1 1.25 -8.93 8.76
CA THR A 1 0.16 -9.56 8.00
C THR A 1 -1.16 -8.85 8.25
N GLY A 2 -2.01 -8.70 7.22
CA GLY A 2 -3.35 -8.14 7.37
C GLY A 2 -3.47 -6.61 7.31
N LYS A 3 -2.38 -5.85 7.34
CA LYS A 3 -2.41 -4.37 7.27
C LYS A 3 -3.18 -3.87 6.04
N TYR A 4 -2.87 -4.42 4.87
CA TYR A 4 -3.52 -4.04 3.62
C TYR A 4 -5.04 -4.33 3.63
N THR A 5 -5.44 -5.50 4.11
CA THR A 5 -6.87 -5.88 4.21
C THR A 5 -7.61 -4.94 5.16
N GLN A 6 -7.00 -4.57 6.28
CA GLN A 6 -7.62 -3.63 7.22
C GLN A 6 -7.68 -2.21 6.64
N ALA A 7 -6.64 -1.76 5.94
CA ALA A 7 -6.66 -0.48 5.22
C ALA A 7 -7.82 -0.44 4.22
N LEU A 8 -7.99 -1.48 3.39
CA LEU A 8 -9.12 -1.56 2.47
C LEU A 8 -10.49 -1.60 3.18
N THR A 9 -10.58 -2.25 4.34
CA THR A 9 -11.82 -2.28 5.14
C THR A 9 -12.18 -0.88 5.65
N ILE A 10 -11.17 -0.07 6.01
CA ILE A 10 -11.38 1.32 6.41
C ILE A 10 -11.81 2.17 5.21
N ILE A 11 -11.08 2.06 4.09
CA ILE A 11 -11.38 2.81 2.85
C ILE A 11 -12.77 2.46 2.33
N ASN A 12 -13.18 1.19 2.41
CA ASN A 12 -14.50 0.73 1.98
C ASN A 12 -15.66 1.47 2.67
N LYS A 13 -15.46 1.94 3.91
CA LYS A 13 -16.49 2.71 4.62
C LYS A 13 -16.74 4.09 4.00
N TYR A 14 -15.77 4.63 3.27
CA TYR A 14 -15.84 5.93 2.61
C TYR A 14 -16.15 5.81 1.12
N SER A 15 -16.09 4.59 0.54
CA SER A 15 -16.35 4.34 -0.86
C SER A 15 -17.85 4.25 -1.14
N PRO A 16 -18.43 5.11 -1.99
CA PRO A 16 -19.83 5.01 -2.42
C PRO A 16 -20.16 3.68 -3.11
N SER A 17 -19.19 3.11 -3.84
CA SER A 17 -19.37 1.85 -4.58
C SER A 17 -19.05 0.61 -3.75
N GLY A 18 -18.53 0.76 -2.50
CA GLY A 18 -18.02 -0.34 -1.71
C GLY A 18 -16.81 -1.03 -2.35
N LEU A 19 -15.94 -0.26 -3.01
CA LEU A 19 -14.74 -0.73 -3.72
C LEU A 19 -15.02 -1.77 -4.83
N LYS A 20 -16.24 -1.77 -5.40
CA LYS A 20 -16.61 -2.69 -6.49
C LYS A 20 -15.89 -2.37 -7.80
N TYR A 21 -15.57 -1.10 -8.02
CA TYR A 21 -14.92 -0.62 -9.25
C TYR A 21 -13.45 -0.35 -8.97
N GLU A 22 -12.60 -1.32 -9.27
CA GLU A 22 -11.16 -1.18 -9.23
C GLU A 22 -10.59 -1.27 -10.64
N LYS A 23 -9.79 -0.28 -11.03
CA LYS A 23 -9.14 -0.21 -12.33
C LYS A 23 -7.63 -0.09 -12.15
N LYS A 24 -6.88 -0.75 -13.00
CA LYS A 24 -5.44 -0.49 -13.15
C LYS A 24 -5.25 0.59 -14.19
N THR A 25 -4.56 1.65 -13.84
CA THR A 25 -4.21 2.75 -14.73
C THR A 25 -2.70 2.81 -14.91
N ILE A 26 -2.26 3.05 -16.12
CA ILE A 26 -0.85 3.18 -16.46
C ILE A 26 -0.50 4.67 -16.44
N ILE A 27 0.46 5.02 -15.61
CA ILE A 27 1.04 6.37 -15.54
C ILE A 27 2.33 6.33 -16.33
N SER A 28 2.39 7.11 -17.41
CA SER A 28 3.60 7.24 -18.23
C SER A 28 4.38 8.47 -17.78
N TYR A 29 5.67 8.32 -17.55
CA TYR A 29 6.55 9.41 -17.18
C TYR A 29 7.81 9.43 -18.06
N ASN A 30 8.58 10.51 -17.99
CA ASN A 30 9.79 10.69 -18.79
C ASN A 30 9.56 10.51 -20.31
N ASN A 31 8.58 11.28 -20.86
CA ASN A 31 8.16 11.23 -22.27
C ASN A 31 7.72 9.81 -22.74
N GLY A 32 7.06 9.06 -21.88
CA GLY A 32 6.51 7.74 -22.21
C GLY A 32 7.50 6.59 -22.19
N LYS A 33 8.78 6.83 -21.82
CA LYS A 33 9.81 5.78 -21.76
C LYS A 33 9.61 4.79 -20.62
N HIS A 34 8.94 5.22 -19.56
CA HIS A 34 8.68 4.40 -18.39
C HIS A 34 7.20 4.40 -18.05
N GLN A 35 6.71 3.29 -17.54
CA GLN A 35 5.32 3.11 -17.17
C GLN A 35 5.22 2.61 -15.72
N TYR A 36 4.29 3.18 -14.98
CA TYR A 36 3.96 2.75 -13.63
C TYR A 36 2.49 2.35 -13.57
N VAL A 37 2.18 1.20 -13.00
CA VAL A 37 0.80 0.72 -12.87
C VAL A 37 0.27 1.11 -11.50
N CYS A 38 -0.70 2.00 -11.50
CA CYS A 38 -1.44 2.41 -10.31
C CYS A 38 -2.80 1.72 -10.27
N LYS A 39 -3.22 1.25 -9.11
CA LYS A 39 -4.56 0.72 -8.90
C LYS A 39 -5.45 1.84 -8.37
N ILE A 40 -6.57 2.05 -9.04
CA ILE A 40 -7.49 3.16 -8.76
C ILE A 40 -8.87 2.60 -8.47
N SER A 41 -9.55 3.17 -7.47
CA SER A 41 -10.99 2.98 -7.27
C SER A 41 -11.71 4.33 -7.33
N ASP A 42 -12.98 4.33 -6.95
CA ASP A 42 -13.81 5.53 -6.89
C ASP A 42 -13.29 6.60 -5.91
N ILE A 43 -12.59 6.22 -4.85
CA ILE A 43 -12.11 7.13 -3.82
C ILE A 43 -10.63 6.94 -3.47
N HIS A 44 -10.00 5.79 -3.81
CA HIS A 44 -8.62 5.55 -3.41
C HIS A 44 -7.70 5.21 -4.58
N TYR A 45 -6.42 5.53 -4.38
CA TYR A 45 -5.32 5.39 -5.33
C TYR A 45 -4.19 4.62 -4.64
N GLU A 46 -3.87 3.41 -5.12
CA GLU A 46 -2.82 2.60 -4.53
C GLU A 46 -1.48 2.84 -5.21
N VAL A 47 -0.48 3.21 -4.42
CA VAL A 47 0.89 3.38 -4.88
C VAL A 47 1.78 2.42 -4.11
N ASP A 48 2.51 1.56 -4.83
CA ASP A 48 3.53 0.70 -4.26
C ASP A 48 4.88 1.40 -4.31
N MET A 49 5.35 1.84 -3.15
CA MET A 49 6.59 2.63 -3.03
C MET A 49 7.83 1.82 -3.40
N SER A 50 7.79 0.49 -3.30
CA SER A 50 8.91 -0.38 -3.69
C SER A 50 9.16 -0.40 -5.21
N LEU A 51 8.17 -0.01 -6.01
CA LEU A 51 8.24 -0.01 -7.47
C LEU A 51 8.67 1.33 -8.06
N LEU A 52 8.88 2.37 -7.26
CA LEU A 52 9.25 3.71 -7.76
C LEU A 52 10.69 3.79 -8.27
N GLY A 53 11.59 2.94 -7.77
CA GLY A 53 12.98 2.85 -8.23
C GLY A 53 13.81 4.12 -8.03
N CYS A 54 14.87 4.28 -8.84
CA CYS A 54 15.83 5.39 -8.71
C CYS A 54 15.23 6.77 -9.01
N ASN A 55 14.23 6.86 -9.89
CA ASN A 55 13.57 8.10 -10.28
C ASN A 55 12.32 8.39 -9.41
N SER A 56 12.31 7.91 -8.18
CA SER A 56 11.16 7.94 -7.28
C SER A 56 10.58 9.35 -7.07
N LYS A 57 11.38 10.39 -6.98
CA LYS A 57 10.92 11.77 -6.81
C LYS A 57 10.12 12.26 -8.03
N THR A 58 10.69 12.10 -9.22
CA THR A 58 10.02 12.53 -10.46
C THR A 58 8.74 11.72 -10.70
N LEU A 59 8.81 10.42 -10.51
CA LEU A 59 7.65 9.55 -10.67
C LEU A 59 6.56 9.86 -9.64
N TRP A 60 6.93 10.13 -8.39
CA TRP A 60 5.98 10.54 -7.37
C TRP A 60 5.28 11.85 -7.73
N HIS A 61 6.03 12.83 -8.24
CA HIS A 61 5.46 14.09 -8.70
C HIS A 61 4.38 13.87 -9.77
N GLU A 62 4.68 13.07 -10.78
CA GLU A 62 3.75 12.73 -11.86
C GLU A 62 2.51 11.97 -11.34
N ILE A 63 2.73 10.95 -10.47
CA ILE A 63 1.63 10.20 -9.85
C ILE A 63 0.73 11.14 -9.06
N HIS A 64 1.31 12.01 -8.23
CA HIS A 64 0.56 12.93 -7.40
C HIS A 64 -0.22 13.95 -8.25
N ALA A 65 0.38 14.51 -9.29
CA ALA A 65 -0.28 15.43 -10.21
C ALA A 65 -1.49 14.78 -10.88
N GLN A 66 -1.32 13.59 -11.44
CA GLN A 66 -2.42 12.85 -12.07
C GLN A 66 -3.54 12.49 -11.09
N ILE A 67 -3.20 12.08 -9.87
CA ILE A 67 -4.22 11.81 -8.83
C ILE A 67 -4.97 13.10 -8.49
N THR A 68 -4.27 14.21 -8.36
CA THR A 68 -4.87 15.52 -8.06
C THR A 68 -5.82 15.95 -9.16
N ASP A 69 -5.45 15.78 -10.42
CA ASP A 69 -6.30 16.08 -11.58
C ASP A 69 -7.56 15.22 -11.61
N ILE A 70 -7.42 13.91 -11.36
CA ILE A 70 -8.56 12.99 -11.32
C ILE A 70 -9.51 13.37 -10.17
N VAL A 71 -8.97 13.61 -8.97
CA VAL A 71 -9.75 13.98 -7.79
C VAL A 71 -10.41 15.35 -7.99
N GLY A 72 -9.72 16.29 -8.64
CA GLY A 72 -10.26 17.62 -8.99
C GLY A 72 -11.50 17.55 -9.87
N GLY A 73 -11.59 16.54 -10.74
CA GLY A 73 -12.76 16.24 -11.58
C GLY A 73 -13.91 15.53 -10.85
N THR A 74 -13.72 15.07 -9.62
CA THR A 74 -14.80 14.43 -8.83
C THR A 74 -15.69 15.46 -8.13
N LEU A 75 -16.94 15.08 -7.88
CA LEU A 75 -17.91 15.97 -7.19
C LEU A 75 -17.47 16.33 -5.77
N HIS A 76 -16.91 15.39 -5.05
CA HIS A 76 -16.53 15.57 -3.64
C HIS A 76 -15.12 16.14 -3.45
N LYS A 77 -14.31 16.16 -4.50
CA LYS A 77 -12.91 16.62 -4.48
C LYS A 77 -12.07 16.01 -3.34
N THR A 78 -12.40 14.78 -2.95
CA THR A 78 -11.72 14.04 -1.89
C THR A 78 -11.18 12.75 -2.42
N GLY A 79 -9.93 12.40 -2.04
CA GLY A 79 -9.28 11.16 -2.43
C GLY A 79 -8.39 10.62 -1.32
N ILE A 80 -8.13 9.32 -1.34
CA ILE A 80 -7.26 8.63 -0.40
C ILE A 80 -6.10 8.02 -1.18
N ILE A 81 -4.87 8.42 -0.88
CA ILE A 81 -3.67 7.83 -1.45
C ILE A 81 -3.15 6.76 -0.48
N LEU A 82 -3.22 5.50 -0.90
CA LEU A 82 -2.75 4.35 -0.14
C LEU A 82 -1.33 4.00 -0.58
N CYS A 83 -0.33 4.39 0.21
CA CYS A 83 1.07 4.09 -0.04
C CYS A 83 1.47 2.79 0.66
N LYS A 84 1.88 1.79 -0.12
CA LYS A 84 2.35 0.49 0.39
C LYS A 84 3.88 0.48 0.48
N ASN A 85 4.40 -0.34 1.40
CA ASN A 85 5.84 -0.56 1.56
C ASN A 85 6.64 0.71 1.88
N MET A 86 6.10 1.56 2.76
CA MET A 86 6.76 2.83 3.13
C MET A 86 8.15 2.66 3.76
N HIS A 87 8.48 1.50 4.31
CA HIS A 87 9.77 1.20 4.92
C HIS A 87 10.95 1.10 3.93
N VAL A 88 10.67 1.04 2.62
CA VAL A 88 11.72 1.01 1.57
C VAL A 88 11.96 2.36 0.91
N VAL A 89 11.25 3.39 1.34
CA VAL A 89 11.33 4.74 0.74
C VAL A 89 12.61 5.45 1.21
N SER A 90 13.28 6.15 0.28
CA SER A 90 14.44 6.98 0.62
C SER A 90 14.02 8.24 1.39
N ASN A 91 14.89 8.74 2.26
CA ASN A 91 14.65 9.97 3.04
C ASN A 91 14.31 11.16 2.15
N ASP A 92 15.00 11.29 1.03
CA ASP A 92 14.75 12.33 0.04
C ASP A 92 13.33 12.34 -0.52
N LEU A 93 12.74 11.17 -0.74
CA LEU A 93 11.36 11.08 -1.20
C LEU A 93 10.38 11.35 -0.05
N LEU A 94 10.73 10.96 1.17
CA LEU A 94 9.92 11.24 2.35
C LEU A 94 9.79 12.75 2.60
N ASP A 95 10.84 13.53 2.39
CA ASP A 95 10.80 15.00 2.50
C ASP A 95 9.88 15.62 1.44
N VAL A 96 9.94 15.12 0.21
CA VAL A 96 9.03 15.54 -0.86
C VAL A 96 7.58 15.20 -0.50
N MET A 97 7.31 13.98 -0.02
CA MET A 97 5.97 13.58 0.40
C MET A 97 5.43 14.46 1.54
N TYR A 98 6.28 14.77 2.51
CA TYR A 98 5.92 15.68 3.60
C TYR A 98 5.49 17.07 3.09
N SER A 99 6.20 17.62 2.13
CA SER A 99 5.85 18.90 1.49
C SER A 99 4.47 18.85 0.83
N TYR A 100 4.15 17.75 0.14
CA TYR A 100 2.81 17.55 -0.45
C TYR A 100 1.71 17.42 0.61
N MET A 101 1.99 16.74 1.72
CA MET A 101 1.03 16.61 2.82
C MET A 101 0.71 17.96 3.44
N GLN A 102 1.70 18.83 3.63
CA GLN A 102 1.49 20.19 4.16
C GLN A 102 0.72 21.09 3.22
N ASN A 103 1.04 21.08 1.94
CA ASN A 103 0.37 21.92 0.94
C ASN A 103 -1.14 21.60 0.81
N ASN A 104 -1.52 20.35 1.04
CA ASN A 104 -2.93 19.95 1.03
C ASN A 104 -3.75 20.53 2.19
N CYS A 105 -3.11 20.92 3.29
CA CYS A 105 -3.81 21.42 4.47
C CYS A 105 -4.23 22.89 4.35
N MET A 106 -3.58 23.69 3.49
CA MET A 106 -3.66 25.15 3.62
C MET A 106 -4.49 25.89 2.55
N THR A 107 -4.59 25.43 1.32
CA THR A 107 -5.12 26.27 0.23
C THR A 107 -5.92 25.55 -0.87
N ASN A 108 -5.95 24.25 -0.91
CA ASN A 108 -6.57 23.51 -2.03
C ASN A 108 -8.01 23.09 -1.74
N PRO A 109 -8.94 23.33 -2.69
CA PRO A 109 -10.29 22.76 -2.62
C PRO A 109 -10.29 21.22 -2.70
N ILE A 110 -9.17 20.62 -3.08
CA ILE A 110 -8.98 19.17 -3.22
C ILE A 110 -8.39 18.65 -1.93
N GLN A 111 -9.08 17.71 -1.28
CA GLN A 111 -8.64 17.07 -0.06
C GLN A 111 -8.06 15.68 -0.36
N LEU A 112 -6.74 15.55 -0.30
CA LEU A 112 -6.05 14.27 -0.40
C LEU A 112 -5.65 13.77 0.99
N LYS A 113 -6.14 12.60 1.37
CA LYS A 113 -5.75 11.93 2.61
C LYS A 113 -4.71 10.85 2.29
N TYR A 114 -3.69 10.74 3.12
CA TYR A 114 -2.64 9.74 2.96
C TYR A 114 -2.84 8.61 3.95
N MET A 115 -2.70 7.39 3.47
CA MET A 115 -2.68 6.18 4.30
C MET A 115 -1.40 5.40 4.00
N PHE A 116 -0.55 5.25 5.01
CA PHE A 116 0.74 4.60 4.89
C PHE A 116 0.71 3.19 5.47
N ILE A 117 1.18 2.21 4.70
CA ILE A 117 1.40 0.85 5.17
C ILE A 117 2.91 0.64 5.28
N THR A 118 3.38 0.43 6.51
CA THR A 118 4.78 0.16 6.80
C THR A 118 4.96 -1.07 7.69
N GLU A 119 6.10 -1.71 7.63
CA GLU A 119 6.48 -2.77 8.56
C GLU A 119 7.16 -2.22 9.81
N SER A 120 7.86 -1.10 9.67
CA SER A 120 8.53 -0.42 10.76
C SER A 120 8.31 1.09 10.67
N VAL A 121 8.11 1.73 11.80
CA VAL A 121 7.94 3.18 11.93
C VAL A 121 9.29 3.89 12.09
N CYS A 122 10.32 3.17 12.54
CA CYS A 122 11.64 3.76 12.83
C CYS A 122 12.33 4.41 11.62
N PHE A 123 11.92 4.05 10.39
CA PHE A 123 12.45 4.64 9.16
C PHE A 123 11.72 5.92 8.71
N LEU A 124 10.61 6.24 9.36
CA LEU A 124 9.86 7.45 9.01
C LEU A 124 10.38 8.64 9.82
N PRO A 125 10.62 9.80 9.17
CA PRO A 125 10.99 11.02 9.86
C PRO A 125 9.92 11.46 10.87
N ASP A 126 10.35 12.05 11.99
CA ASP A 126 9.44 12.55 13.01
C ASP A 126 8.41 13.56 12.47
N SER A 127 8.77 14.30 11.44
CA SER A 127 7.89 15.25 10.75
C SER A 127 6.65 14.56 10.18
N ILE A 128 6.84 13.42 9.51
CA ILE A 128 5.74 12.62 8.96
C ILE A 128 4.95 11.94 10.08
N VAL A 129 5.65 11.34 11.05
CA VAL A 129 5.01 10.63 12.16
C VAL A 129 4.10 11.56 12.97
N LYS A 130 4.53 12.80 13.22
CA LYS A 130 3.73 13.81 13.94
C LYS A 130 2.49 14.30 13.17
N CYS A 131 2.50 14.18 11.84
CA CYS A 131 1.35 14.54 10.99
C CYS A 131 0.36 13.38 10.79
N CYS A 132 0.68 12.18 11.25
CA CYS A 132 -0.12 10.97 11.03
C CYS A 132 -0.62 10.40 12.35
N GLU A 133 -1.80 9.79 12.30
CA GLU A 133 -2.28 8.93 13.37
C GLU A 133 -1.67 7.52 13.20
N LEU A 134 -1.00 7.03 14.23
CA LEU A 134 -0.32 5.74 14.21
C LEU A 134 -1.25 4.63 14.70
N ILE A 135 -1.58 3.68 13.81
CA ILE A 135 -2.39 2.52 14.13
C ILE A 135 -1.51 1.27 14.12
N SER A 136 -1.32 0.67 15.30
CA SER A 136 -0.58 -0.58 15.44
C SER A 136 -1.48 -1.78 15.17
N ILE A 137 -1.04 -2.66 14.25
CA ILE A 137 -1.71 -3.92 13.96
C ILE A 137 -0.85 -5.06 14.49
N ASN A 138 -1.34 -5.74 15.51
CA ASN A 138 -0.65 -6.86 16.13
C ASN A 138 -0.49 -8.04 15.15
N ARG A 139 0.60 -8.76 15.29
CA ARG A 139 0.77 -10.03 14.57
C ARG A 139 -0.28 -11.03 15.06
N PRO A 140 -0.91 -11.80 14.17
CA PRO A 140 -1.85 -12.83 14.58
C PRO A 140 -1.09 -13.88 15.42
N ARG A 141 -1.72 -14.37 16.47
CA ARG A 141 -1.16 -15.45 17.30
C ARG A 141 -0.95 -16.71 16.43
N SER A 142 0.10 -17.49 16.73
CA SER A 142 0.44 -18.71 16.00
C SER A 142 -0.74 -19.69 15.83
N VAL A 143 -1.55 -19.84 16.88
CA VAL A 143 -2.77 -20.64 16.86
C VAL A 143 -3.77 -20.17 15.80
N MET A 144 -3.94 -18.87 15.63
CA MET A 144 -4.84 -18.31 14.62
C MET A 144 -4.31 -18.53 13.19
N VAL A 145 -2.99 -18.40 13.02
CA VAL A 145 -2.31 -18.67 11.75
C VAL A 145 -2.46 -20.13 11.37
N GLN A 146 -2.15 -21.06 12.29
CA GLN A 146 -2.29 -22.49 12.09
C GLN A 146 -3.73 -22.90 11.75
N LYS A 147 -4.73 -22.33 12.46
CA LYS A 147 -6.14 -22.58 12.16
C LYS A 147 -6.55 -22.14 10.77
N HIS A 148 -6.02 -20.99 10.30
CA HIS A 148 -6.29 -20.46 8.97
C HIS A 148 -5.62 -21.28 7.87
N VAL A 149 -4.38 -21.71 8.10
CA VAL A 149 -3.62 -22.55 7.19
C VAL A 149 -4.27 -23.93 7.06
N ARG A 150 -4.58 -24.61 8.19
CA ARG A 150 -5.26 -25.93 8.21
C ARG A 150 -6.65 -25.90 7.55
N LYS A 151 -7.36 -24.78 7.63
CA LYS A 151 -8.67 -24.66 6.96
C LYS A 151 -8.56 -24.70 5.44
N ARG A 152 -7.44 -24.25 4.87
CA ARG A 152 -7.18 -24.24 3.42
C ARG A 152 -6.42 -25.48 2.96
N ASN A 153 -5.47 -25.96 3.76
CA ASN A 153 -4.63 -27.12 3.46
C ASN A 153 -4.40 -27.91 4.76
N PRO A 154 -5.16 -28.99 5.00
CA PRO A 154 -5.12 -29.75 6.25
C PRO A 154 -3.76 -30.44 6.51
N ASN A 155 -2.97 -30.69 5.48
CA ASN A 155 -1.72 -31.44 5.57
C ASN A 155 -0.48 -30.58 5.84
N ILE A 156 -0.64 -29.25 5.99
CA ILE A 156 0.48 -28.34 6.21
C ILE A 156 0.67 -28.10 7.70
N VAL A 157 1.82 -28.49 8.23
CA VAL A 157 2.27 -28.12 9.59
C VAL A 157 3.21 -26.92 9.45
N VAL A 158 2.78 -25.78 9.95
CA VAL A 158 3.61 -24.56 9.98
C VAL A 158 4.29 -24.51 11.33
N GLU A 159 5.57 -24.88 11.36
CA GLU A 159 6.38 -24.93 12.59
C GLU A 159 6.85 -23.54 13.02
N ASP A 160 7.15 -22.64 12.09
CA ASP A 160 7.71 -21.32 12.38
C ASP A 160 6.86 -20.17 11.79
N THR A 161 5.80 -19.80 12.51
CA THR A 161 4.92 -18.69 12.11
C THR A 161 5.45 -17.33 12.53
N GLU A 162 6.48 -17.26 13.38
CA GLU A 162 6.97 -15.99 13.94
C GLU A 162 7.75 -15.17 12.89
N ARG A 163 8.39 -15.85 11.93
CA ARG A 163 9.15 -15.21 10.85
C ARG A 163 8.35 -14.90 9.60
N ALA A 164 7.10 -15.36 9.51
CA ALA A 164 6.29 -15.13 8.33
C ALA A 164 5.78 -13.69 8.26
N SER A 165 6.35 -12.87 7.41
CA SER A 165 5.87 -11.51 7.13
C SER A 165 4.60 -11.52 6.26
N ASN A 166 4.43 -12.54 5.42
CA ASN A 166 3.30 -12.66 4.50
C ASN A 166 2.77 -14.10 4.45
N MET A 167 1.52 -14.30 4.88
CA MET A 167 0.88 -15.62 4.84
C MET A 167 0.73 -16.19 3.43
N LYS A 168 0.65 -15.33 2.40
CA LYS A 168 0.59 -15.80 1.00
C LYS A 168 1.93 -16.39 0.53
N ALA A 169 3.05 -15.85 1.02
CA ALA A 169 4.37 -16.38 0.69
C ALA A 169 4.60 -17.79 1.26
N LEU A 170 4.00 -18.13 2.40
CA LEU A 170 4.06 -19.49 2.95
C LEU A 170 3.43 -20.54 2.03
N TYR A 171 2.41 -20.18 1.27
CA TYR A 171 1.78 -21.11 0.32
C TYR A 171 2.62 -21.32 -0.95
N SER A 172 3.37 -20.30 -1.40
CA SER A 172 4.21 -20.42 -2.59
C SER A 172 5.46 -21.25 -2.36
N ILE A 173 6.04 -21.20 -1.15
CA ILE A 173 7.25 -21.99 -0.81
C ILE A 173 6.94 -23.48 -0.80
N GLN A 174 5.76 -23.88 -0.36
CA GLN A 174 5.40 -25.31 -0.27
C GLN A 174 4.97 -25.93 -1.60
N SER A 175 4.52 -25.15 -2.57
CA SER A 175 4.24 -25.65 -3.91
C SER A 175 5.50 -26.00 -4.68
N HIS A 176 6.66 -25.43 -4.33
CA HIS A 176 7.95 -25.76 -4.94
C HIS A 176 8.63 -26.98 -4.31
N SER A 177 8.42 -27.24 -3.02
CA SER A 177 9.01 -28.39 -2.34
C SER A 177 8.32 -29.74 -2.68
N GLN A 178 7.14 -29.71 -3.28
CA GLN A 178 6.47 -30.93 -3.75
C GLN A 178 6.88 -31.39 -5.15
N VAL A 179 7.69 -30.62 -5.87
CA VAL A 179 8.15 -30.96 -7.23
C VAL A 179 9.49 -31.77 -7.23
N GLU A 180 10.20 -31.81 -6.11
CA GLU A 180 11.51 -32.49 -6.02
C GLU A 180 11.46 -33.94 -5.48
N VAL A 181 10.28 -34.55 -5.39
CA VAL A 181 10.16 -35.95 -4.92
C VAL A 181 9.65 -36.88 -6.03
N PHE A 182 10.13 -36.70 -7.26
CA PHE A 182 10.01 -37.69 -8.32
C PHE A 182 11.35 -37.79 -9.08
N GLU A 183 12.32 -38.47 -8.46
CA GLU A 183 13.31 -39.30 -9.11
C GLU A 183 13.34 -40.69 -8.45
#